data_61fe448fee5f56973229231cf5719503
#
_entry.id   61fe448fee5f56973229231cf5719503
#
_cell.length_a   1.000
_cell.length_b   1.000
_cell.length_c   1.000
_cell.angle_alpha   90.00
_cell.angle_beta   90.00
_cell.angle_gamma   90.00
#
_symmetry.space_group_name_H-M   'P 1'
#
loop_
_entity.id
_entity.type
_entity.pdbx_description
1 polymer ?
#
loop_
_entity_poly.entity_id
_entity_poly.type
_entity_poly.pdbx_seq_one_letter_code
_entity_poly.pdbx_strand_id
1 'polypeptide(L)'
;MKANEKPQSIIASIDQIVEGTKGCQLKMSKIKPTIRKIINSLAERLKITPMQALLLSAFINYADESYIEIRELANLYNCPRIRVIRYQSDIDELCRLKLIRYRESSNDYIIPQAVIKDFTADRVYETPDDRCEDEDTLFDRFSTLCKERKECCISYTEFSDEIENLLVANSHLQFVRLLNKEGLENMDKLFFIWCCNMLVNEDDSSICEIDMRNMLEGSNRRLIRNLRDSMS
;
A
#
# COMPACT_ATOMS: atom_id res chain seq x y z
N MET A 1 -33.23 22.96 -17.41
CA MET A 1 -32.42 23.07 -16.20
C MET A 1 -31.99 21.66 -15.80
N LYS A 2 -30.73 21.29 -15.99
CA LYS A 2 -30.19 20.03 -15.46
C LYS A 2 -30.02 20.23 -13.98
N ALA A 3 -30.74 19.40 -13.17
CA ALA A 3 -30.52 19.35 -11.74
C ALA A 3 -29.01 19.10 -11.50
N ASN A 4 -28.42 19.97 -10.71
CA ASN A 4 -27.05 19.81 -10.23
C ASN A 4 -27.08 18.66 -9.19
N GLU A 5 -27.07 17.41 -9.64
CA GLU A 5 -26.90 16.27 -8.74
C GLU A 5 -25.53 16.44 -8.07
N LYS A 6 -25.53 16.59 -6.76
CA LYS A 6 -24.30 16.57 -5.97
C LYS A 6 -23.51 15.32 -6.36
N PRO A 7 -22.21 15.44 -6.64
CA PRO A 7 -21.41 14.26 -6.96
C PRO A 7 -21.55 13.26 -5.81
N GLN A 8 -21.85 12.02 -6.14
CA GLN A 8 -21.96 10.94 -5.18
C GLN A 8 -20.60 10.72 -4.48
N SER A 9 -20.61 10.38 -3.18
CA SER A 9 -19.36 10.11 -2.47
C SER A 9 -18.63 8.89 -3.07
N ILE A 10 -17.33 8.84 -2.87
CA ILE A 10 -16.46 7.73 -3.37
C ILE A 10 -16.98 6.40 -2.85
N ILE A 11 -17.19 6.27 -1.53
CA ILE A 11 -17.67 5.02 -0.91
C ILE A 11 -19.06 4.63 -1.43
N ALA A 12 -19.98 5.57 -1.54
CA ALA A 12 -21.32 5.27 -2.08
C ALA A 12 -21.28 4.86 -3.57
N SER A 13 -20.33 5.40 -4.34
CA SER A 13 -20.08 4.98 -5.72
C SER A 13 -19.53 3.57 -5.79
N ILE A 14 -18.58 3.24 -4.92
CA ILE A 14 -17.97 1.90 -4.80
C ILE A 14 -19.07 0.87 -4.44
N ASP A 15 -19.88 1.14 -3.43
CA ASP A 15 -20.97 0.25 -3.01
C ASP A 15 -21.94 -0.05 -4.17
N GLN A 16 -22.37 0.98 -4.89
CA GLN A 16 -23.26 0.78 -6.06
C GLN A 16 -22.58 0.01 -7.20
N ILE A 17 -21.29 0.24 -7.43
CA ILE A 17 -20.51 -0.51 -8.42
C ILE A 17 -20.47 -1.98 -8.03
N VAL A 18 -20.11 -2.30 -6.80
CA VAL A 18 -20.03 -3.67 -6.28
C VAL A 18 -21.40 -4.37 -6.46
N GLU A 19 -22.48 -3.78 -5.94
CA GLU A 19 -23.82 -4.37 -6.05
C GLU A 19 -24.28 -4.53 -7.50
N GLY A 20 -24.02 -3.53 -8.34
CA GLY A 20 -24.45 -3.52 -9.74
C GLY A 20 -23.62 -4.38 -10.67
N THR A 21 -22.49 -4.92 -10.20
CA THR A 21 -21.55 -5.72 -11.03
C THR A 21 -21.36 -7.16 -10.55
N LYS A 22 -22.01 -7.58 -9.46
CA LYS A 22 -22.04 -8.97 -9.03
C LYS A 22 -22.42 -9.88 -10.19
N GLY A 23 -21.60 -10.89 -10.47
CA GLY A 23 -21.86 -11.87 -11.53
C GLY A 23 -21.73 -11.33 -12.97
N CYS A 24 -21.19 -10.14 -13.20
CA CYS A 24 -21.02 -9.57 -14.55
C CYS A 24 -19.94 -10.27 -15.41
N GLN A 25 -19.16 -11.16 -14.80
CA GLN A 25 -18.07 -11.90 -15.45
C GLN A 25 -16.96 -11.00 -16.02
N LEU A 26 -16.73 -9.81 -15.41
CA LEU A 26 -15.82 -8.79 -15.93
C LEU A 26 -16.09 -8.38 -17.39
N LYS A 27 -17.35 -8.44 -17.80
CA LYS A 27 -17.80 -8.03 -19.14
C LYS A 27 -18.59 -6.74 -19.05
N MET A 28 -18.02 -5.64 -19.52
CA MET A 28 -18.68 -4.33 -19.52
C MET A 28 -20.05 -4.34 -20.21
N SER A 29 -20.24 -5.23 -21.20
CA SER A 29 -21.54 -5.40 -21.90
C SER A 29 -22.64 -5.95 -21.00
N LYS A 30 -22.32 -6.66 -19.91
CA LYS A 30 -23.26 -7.21 -18.95
C LYS A 30 -23.61 -6.23 -17.83
N ILE A 31 -22.92 -5.10 -17.73
CA ILE A 31 -23.13 -4.07 -16.72
C ILE A 31 -24.19 -3.10 -17.22
N LYS A 32 -25.17 -2.79 -16.37
CA LYS A 32 -26.24 -1.83 -16.69
C LYS A 32 -25.65 -0.46 -17.05
N PRO A 33 -26.25 0.28 -18.01
CA PRO A 33 -25.76 1.62 -18.41
C PRO A 33 -25.64 2.61 -17.25
N THR A 34 -26.53 2.53 -16.27
CA THR A 34 -26.48 3.38 -15.06
C THR A 34 -25.23 3.12 -14.23
N ILE A 35 -24.89 1.86 -14.00
CA ILE A 35 -23.67 1.48 -13.25
C ILE A 35 -22.42 1.82 -14.03
N ARG A 36 -22.40 1.64 -15.36
CA ARG A 36 -21.27 2.08 -16.20
C ARG A 36 -20.99 3.59 -16.10
N LYS A 37 -22.04 4.41 -15.97
CA LYS A 37 -21.85 5.85 -15.73
C LYS A 37 -21.18 6.12 -14.38
N ILE A 38 -21.54 5.38 -13.33
CA ILE A 38 -20.93 5.51 -12.00
C ILE A 38 -19.47 5.07 -12.06
N ILE A 39 -19.17 3.93 -12.72
CA ILE A 39 -17.79 3.46 -12.92
C ILE A 39 -16.96 4.53 -13.64
N ASN A 40 -17.47 5.12 -14.73
CA ASN A 40 -16.74 6.15 -15.46
C ASN A 40 -16.54 7.41 -14.61
N SER A 41 -17.56 7.85 -13.87
CA SER A 41 -17.44 9.01 -12.98
C SER A 41 -16.41 8.79 -11.86
N LEU A 42 -16.40 7.60 -11.27
CA LEU A 42 -15.38 7.24 -10.27
C LEU A 42 -13.98 7.17 -10.89
N ALA A 43 -13.86 6.58 -12.08
CA ALA A 43 -12.60 6.48 -12.80
C ALA A 43 -12.02 7.86 -13.13
N GLU A 44 -12.84 8.78 -13.64
CA GLU A 44 -12.44 10.17 -13.89
C GLU A 44 -12.00 10.87 -12.61
N ARG A 45 -12.76 10.70 -11.51
CA ARG A 45 -12.44 11.30 -10.22
C ARG A 45 -11.11 10.82 -9.65
N LEU A 46 -10.85 9.51 -9.75
CA LEU A 46 -9.61 8.89 -9.25
C LEU A 46 -8.45 8.93 -10.26
N LYS A 47 -8.68 9.46 -11.47
CA LYS A 47 -7.71 9.48 -12.59
C LYS A 47 -7.18 8.10 -12.96
N ILE A 48 -8.06 7.10 -12.98
CA ILE A 48 -7.78 5.71 -13.35
C ILE A 48 -8.69 5.27 -14.49
N THR A 49 -8.44 4.07 -15.07
CA THR A 49 -9.32 3.52 -16.11
C THR A 49 -10.64 2.99 -15.52
N PRO A 50 -11.72 2.88 -16.32
CA PRO A 50 -12.96 2.26 -15.86
C PRO A 50 -12.80 0.82 -15.37
N MET A 51 -11.85 0.05 -15.94
CA MET A 51 -11.56 -1.30 -15.48
C MET A 51 -10.84 -1.29 -14.13
N GLN A 52 -9.90 -0.40 -13.93
CA GLN A 52 -9.25 -0.18 -12.65
C GLN A 52 -10.24 0.26 -11.57
N ALA A 53 -11.19 1.17 -11.89
CA ALA A 53 -12.23 1.57 -10.95
C ALA A 53 -13.14 0.39 -10.55
N LEU A 54 -13.48 -0.47 -11.51
CA LEU A 54 -14.23 -1.70 -11.27
C LEU A 54 -13.45 -2.65 -10.33
N LEU A 55 -12.19 -2.93 -10.63
CA LEU A 55 -11.34 -3.82 -9.83
C LEU A 55 -11.08 -3.24 -8.44
N LEU A 56 -10.76 -1.95 -8.35
CA LEU A 56 -10.55 -1.26 -7.07
C LEU A 56 -11.80 -1.33 -6.17
N SER A 57 -13.00 -1.16 -6.77
CA SER A 57 -14.24 -1.31 -6.01
C SER A 57 -14.40 -2.71 -5.43
N ALA A 58 -13.97 -3.74 -6.16
CA ALA A 58 -13.99 -5.10 -5.65
C ALA A 58 -12.96 -5.31 -4.52
N PHE A 59 -11.76 -4.78 -4.66
CA PHE A 59 -10.76 -4.84 -3.60
C PHE A 59 -11.25 -4.15 -2.32
N ILE A 60 -11.83 -2.95 -2.43
CA ILE A 60 -12.34 -2.21 -1.27
C ILE A 60 -13.51 -2.93 -0.61
N ASN A 61 -14.33 -3.66 -1.36
CA ASN A 61 -15.41 -4.47 -0.78
C ASN A 61 -14.91 -5.55 0.20
N TYR A 62 -13.65 -5.95 0.06
CA TYR A 62 -13.01 -6.93 0.94
C TYR A 62 -11.96 -6.30 1.87
N ALA A 63 -11.96 -4.98 2.03
CA ALA A 63 -10.95 -4.26 2.81
C ALA A 63 -10.93 -4.63 4.31
N ASP A 64 -12.04 -5.16 4.83
CA ASP A 64 -12.16 -5.63 6.22
C ASP A 64 -11.48 -7.00 6.42
N GLU A 65 -11.15 -7.70 5.33
CA GLU A 65 -10.44 -8.97 5.39
C GLU A 65 -8.93 -8.73 5.56
N SER A 66 -8.28 -9.62 6.30
CA SER A 66 -6.83 -9.54 6.54
C SER A 66 -6.00 -9.72 5.26
N TYR A 67 -6.62 -10.28 4.21
CA TYR A 67 -6.00 -10.55 2.91
C TYR A 67 -7.07 -10.71 1.83
N ILE A 68 -6.75 -10.34 0.61
CA ILE A 68 -7.64 -10.41 -0.55
C ILE A 68 -6.93 -11.19 -1.66
N GLU A 69 -7.43 -12.36 -1.98
CA GLU A 69 -6.90 -13.14 -3.11
C GLU A 69 -7.68 -12.83 -4.40
N ILE A 70 -7.06 -13.16 -5.53
CA ILE A 70 -7.74 -13.12 -6.85
C ILE A 70 -9.00 -13.99 -6.89
N ARG A 71 -9.10 -14.97 -5.98
CA ARG A 71 -10.28 -15.84 -5.84
C ARG A 71 -11.51 -15.06 -5.41
N GLU A 72 -11.39 -14.12 -4.47
CA GLU A 72 -12.51 -13.31 -3.98
C GLU A 72 -13.09 -12.44 -5.11
N LEU A 73 -12.22 -11.83 -5.93
CA LEU A 73 -12.66 -11.07 -7.10
C LEU A 73 -13.34 -11.97 -8.14
N ALA A 74 -12.77 -13.16 -8.39
CA ALA A 74 -13.36 -14.13 -9.31
C ALA A 74 -14.75 -14.60 -8.85
N ASN A 75 -14.94 -14.80 -7.54
CA ASN A 75 -16.22 -15.15 -6.93
C ASN A 75 -17.23 -14.00 -7.05
N LEU A 76 -16.84 -12.76 -6.72
CA LEU A 76 -17.70 -11.57 -6.83
C LEU A 76 -18.27 -11.43 -8.26
N TYR A 77 -17.39 -11.57 -9.25
CA TYR A 77 -17.76 -11.43 -10.65
C TYR A 77 -18.32 -12.71 -11.29
N ASN A 78 -18.39 -13.81 -10.54
CA ASN A 78 -18.79 -15.15 -11.02
C ASN A 78 -18.07 -15.53 -12.33
N CYS A 79 -16.73 -15.54 -12.28
CA CYS A 79 -15.91 -15.87 -13.43
C CYS A 79 -14.69 -16.72 -13.03
N PRO A 80 -14.08 -17.44 -13.99
CA PRO A 80 -12.82 -18.15 -13.73
C PRO A 80 -11.71 -17.18 -13.33
N ARG A 81 -10.82 -17.58 -12.40
CA ARG A 81 -9.65 -16.79 -11.95
C ARG A 81 -8.80 -16.26 -13.11
N ILE A 82 -8.59 -17.08 -14.14
CA ILE A 82 -7.85 -16.68 -15.34
C ILE A 82 -8.42 -15.40 -16.01
N ARG A 83 -9.72 -15.13 -15.82
CA ARG A 83 -10.33 -13.92 -16.37
C ARG A 83 -9.93 -12.68 -15.57
N VAL A 84 -9.76 -12.79 -14.26
CA VAL A 84 -9.21 -11.71 -13.42
C VAL A 84 -7.75 -11.49 -13.76
N ILE A 85 -6.96 -12.56 -13.87
CA ILE A 85 -5.53 -12.51 -14.21
C ILE A 85 -5.27 -11.78 -15.54
N ARG A 86 -6.20 -11.82 -16.51
CA ARG A 86 -6.07 -11.05 -17.76
C ARG A 86 -5.97 -9.53 -17.54
N TYR A 87 -6.39 -9.05 -16.39
CA TYR A 87 -6.32 -7.65 -16.00
C TYR A 87 -5.18 -7.39 -15.02
N GLN A 88 -4.14 -8.28 -15.01
CA GLN A 88 -3.00 -8.13 -14.10
C GLN A 88 -2.33 -6.76 -14.28
N SER A 89 -2.19 -6.27 -15.52
CA SER A 89 -1.63 -4.93 -15.77
C SER A 89 -2.45 -3.79 -15.16
N ASP A 90 -3.78 -3.93 -15.05
CA ASP A 90 -4.62 -2.95 -14.35
C ASP A 90 -4.43 -3.06 -12.84
N ILE A 91 -4.26 -4.27 -12.32
CA ILE A 91 -3.97 -4.53 -10.90
C ILE A 91 -2.59 -3.97 -10.53
N ASP A 92 -1.57 -4.24 -11.36
CA ASP A 92 -0.20 -3.73 -11.17
C ASP A 92 -0.18 -2.19 -11.16
N GLU A 93 -0.99 -1.56 -12.01
CA GLU A 93 -1.12 -0.11 -12.03
C GLU A 93 -1.80 0.43 -10.75
N LEU A 94 -2.81 -0.27 -10.21
CA LEU A 94 -3.40 0.07 -8.90
C LEU A 94 -2.37 -0.07 -7.77
N CYS A 95 -1.47 -1.05 -7.84
CA CYS A 95 -0.34 -1.19 -6.92
C CYS A 95 0.66 -0.02 -7.08
N ARG A 96 1.01 0.34 -8.32
CA ARG A 96 1.89 1.46 -8.61
C ARG A 96 1.34 2.80 -8.09
N LEU A 97 0.03 2.99 -8.16
CA LEU A 97 -0.68 4.14 -7.59
C LEU A 97 -0.86 4.05 -6.06
N LYS A 98 -0.33 3.01 -5.43
CA LYS A 98 -0.45 2.73 -4.00
C LYS A 98 -1.91 2.68 -3.49
N LEU A 99 -2.87 2.41 -4.38
CA LEU A 99 -4.29 2.24 -4.03
C LEU A 99 -4.57 0.85 -3.43
N ILE A 100 -3.78 -0.14 -3.83
CA ILE A 100 -3.71 -1.49 -3.26
C ILE A 100 -2.24 -1.87 -3.11
N ARG A 101 -1.94 -2.88 -2.29
CA ARG A 101 -0.60 -3.46 -2.16
C ARG A 101 -0.65 -4.96 -2.34
N TYR A 102 0.34 -5.50 -3.04
CA TYR A 102 0.56 -6.93 -3.16
C TYR A 102 1.56 -7.40 -2.10
N ARG A 103 1.26 -8.50 -1.40
CA ARG A 103 2.16 -9.14 -0.44
C ARG A 103 2.71 -10.44 -1.04
N GLU A 104 3.98 -10.44 -1.40
CA GLU A 104 4.65 -11.62 -1.97
C GLU A 104 4.65 -12.82 -1.03
N SER A 105 4.82 -12.57 0.27
CA SER A 105 4.91 -13.62 1.28
C SER A 105 3.67 -14.50 1.39
N SER A 106 2.50 -13.94 1.11
CA SER A 106 1.19 -14.60 1.19
C SER A 106 0.46 -14.72 -0.14
N ASN A 107 1.00 -14.08 -1.19
CA ASN A 107 0.41 -14.06 -2.54
C ASN A 107 -1.02 -13.50 -2.55
N ASP A 108 -1.23 -12.40 -1.84
CA ASP A 108 -2.50 -11.71 -1.67
C ASP A 108 -2.36 -10.19 -1.77
N TYR A 109 -3.48 -9.49 -1.65
CA TYR A 109 -3.53 -8.03 -1.71
C TYR A 109 -4.14 -7.46 -0.43
N ILE A 110 -3.76 -6.23 -0.11
CA ILE A 110 -4.34 -5.44 0.97
C ILE A 110 -4.66 -4.03 0.49
N ILE A 111 -5.56 -3.35 1.20
CA ILE A 111 -5.84 -1.93 1.00
C ILE A 111 -5.13 -1.13 2.09
N PRO A 112 -4.26 -0.17 1.74
CA PRO A 112 -3.65 0.71 2.72
C PRO A 112 -4.71 1.48 3.52
N GLN A 113 -4.54 1.58 4.83
CA GLN A 113 -5.49 2.29 5.72
C GLN A 113 -5.67 3.76 5.33
N ALA A 114 -4.63 4.40 4.79
CA ALA A 114 -4.70 5.77 4.30
C ALA A 114 -5.70 5.92 3.15
N VAL A 115 -5.77 4.95 2.23
CA VAL A 115 -6.74 4.92 1.12
C VAL A 115 -8.17 4.84 1.67
N ILE A 116 -8.42 3.92 2.62
CA ILE A 116 -9.75 3.77 3.25
C ILE A 116 -10.16 5.05 3.98
N LYS A 117 -9.24 5.65 4.74
CA LYS A 117 -9.47 6.90 5.47
C LYS A 117 -9.87 8.04 4.54
N ASP A 118 -9.13 8.22 3.43
CA ASP A 118 -9.41 9.29 2.48
C ASP A 118 -10.73 9.06 1.72
N PHE A 119 -10.99 7.85 1.26
CA PHE A 119 -12.24 7.52 0.57
C PHE A 119 -13.46 7.65 1.48
N THR A 120 -13.33 7.28 2.75
CA THR A 120 -14.40 7.48 3.75
C THR A 120 -14.66 8.97 4.01
N ALA A 121 -13.60 9.79 3.97
CA ALA A 121 -13.70 11.25 4.06
C ALA A 121 -14.09 11.94 2.74
N ASP A 122 -14.45 11.16 1.71
CA ASP A 122 -14.79 11.62 0.35
C ASP A 122 -13.65 12.39 -0.34
N ARG A 123 -12.40 12.06 -0.01
CA ARG A 123 -11.19 12.61 -0.62
C ARG A 123 -10.55 11.62 -1.58
N VAL A 124 -9.97 12.13 -2.65
CA VAL A 124 -9.10 11.33 -3.52
C VAL A 124 -7.80 11.09 -2.77
N TYR A 125 -7.39 9.82 -2.70
CA TYR A 125 -6.08 9.48 -2.15
C TYR A 125 -4.99 10.01 -3.08
N GLU A 126 -4.09 10.78 -2.52
CA GLU A 126 -2.87 11.22 -3.20
C GLU A 126 -1.69 10.55 -2.53
N THR A 127 -0.82 9.94 -3.32
CA THR A 127 0.43 9.39 -2.79
C THR A 127 1.20 10.54 -2.12
N PRO A 128 1.56 10.40 -0.84
CA PRO A 128 2.30 11.45 -0.15
C PRO A 128 3.58 11.80 -0.91
N ASP A 129 3.91 13.09 -0.98
CA ASP A 129 5.22 13.52 -1.48
C ASP A 129 6.32 12.91 -0.61
N ASP A 130 7.33 12.34 -1.23
CA ASP A 130 8.47 11.77 -0.50
C ASP A 130 9.38 12.86 0.06
N ARG A 131 9.21 14.12 -0.38
CA ARG A 131 9.97 15.25 0.15
C ARG A 131 9.40 15.74 1.48
N CYS A 132 10.18 15.68 2.52
CA CYS A 132 9.84 16.15 3.86
C CYS A 132 10.36 17.58 4.08
N GLU A 133 9.63 18.36 4.87
CA GLU A 133 10.04 19.75 5.22
C GLU A 133 11.17 19.75 6.26
N ASP A 134 11.14 18.79 7.17
CA ASP A 134 12.06 18.66 8.30
C ASP A 134 12.31 17.20 8.70
N GLU A 135 13.18 17.00 9.68
CA GLU A 135 13.51 15.69 10.24
C GLU A 135 12.33 15.03 10.94
N ASP A 136 11.48 15.77 11.62
CA ASP A 136 10.32 15.21 12.34
C ASP A 136 9.37 14.55 11.34
N THR A 137 9.04 15.23 10.25
CA THR A 137 8.25 14.67 9.15
C THR A 137 8.92 13.45 8.52
N LEU A 138 10.25 13.46 8.37
CA LEU A 138 11.00 12.30 7.87
C LEU A 138 10.87 11.09 8.81
N PHE A 139 11.00 11.30 10.12
CA PHE A 139 10.87 10.23 11.12
C PHE A 139 9.44 9.70 11.21
N ASP A 140 8.42 10.53 11.04
CA ASP A 140 7.03 10.08 10.93
C ASP A 140 6.82 9.14 9.72
N ARG A 141 7.49 9.44 8.60
CA ARG A 141 7.46 8.58 7.41
C ARG A 141 8.20 7.26 7.66
N PHE A 142 9.36 7.30 8.31
CA PHE A 142 10.06 6.08 8.72
C PHE A 142 9.20 5.23 9.66
N SER A 143 8.53 5.84 10.63
CA SER A 143 7.63 5.15 11.55
C SER A 143 6.51 4.40 10.80
N THR A 144 5.91 5.07 9.83
CA THR A 144 4.87 4.46 9.00
C THR A 144 5.39 3.25 8.24
N LEU A 145 6.55 3.37 7.55
CA LEU A 145 7.15 2.28 6.79
C LEU A 145 7.61 1.13 7.70
N CYS A 146 8.21 1.44 8.84
CA CYS A 146 8.62 0.44 9.83
C CYS A 146 7.41 -0.34 10.36
N LYS A 147 6.31 0.34 10.68
CA LYS A 147 5.07 -0.28 11.12
C LYS A 147 4.48 -1.20 10.04
N GLU A 148 4.38 -0.73 8.82
CA GLU A 148 3.88 -1.52 7.69
C GLU A 148 4.75 -2.76 7.43
N ARG A 149 6.08 -2.64 7.60
CA ARG A 149 7.00 -3.77 7.50
C ARG A 149 6.83 -4.74 8.67
N LYS A 150 6.73 -4.25 9.90
CA LYS A 150 6.53 -5.05 11.13
C LYS A 150 5.22 -5.86 11.05
N GLU A 151 4.18 -5.27 10.49
CA GLU A 151 2.86 -5.90 10.28
C GLU A 151 2.83 -6.78 9.00
N CYS A 152 3.97 -6.97 8.34
CA CYS A 152 4.09 -7.71 7.07
C CYS A 152 3.19 -7.17 5.93
N CYS A 153 2.83 -5.88 6.00
CA CYS A 153 2.06 -5.21 4.95
C CYS A 153 2.88 -4.90 3.71
N ILE A 154 4.21 -4.80 3.84
CA ILE A 154 5.15 -4.63 2.74
C ILE A 154 6.27 -5.68 2.82
N SER A 155 6.79 -6.10 1.67
CA SER A 155 7.93 -6.98 1.59
C SER A 155 9.21 -6.27 2.05
N TYR A 156 10.29 -7.03 2.30
CA TYR A 156 11.59 -6.43 2.59
C TYR A 156 12.11 -5.58 1.43
N THR A 157 11.94 -6.04 0.21
CA THR A 157 12.37 -5.32 -1.00
C THR A 157 11.62 -3.99 -1.12
N GLU A 158 10.29 -4.00 -0.99
CA GLU A 158 9.50 -2.76 -1.01
C GLU A 158 9.89 -1.80 0.12
N PHE A 159 10.09 -2.32 1.33
CA PHE A 159 10.56 -1.51 2.46
C PHE A 159 11.92 -0.86 2.16
N SER A 160 12.86 -1.63 1.62
CA SER A 160 14.18 -1.14 1.23
C SER A 160 14.09 -0.06 0.17
N ASP A 161 13.30 -0.29 -0.88
CA ASP A 161 13.14 0.65 -1.99
C ASP A 161 12.44 1.94 -1.55
N GLU A 162 11.39 1.85 -0.72
CA GLU A 162 10.69 3.02 -0.18
C GLU A 162 11.59 3.86 0.73
N ILE A 163 12.40 3.22 1.59
CA ILE A 163 13.38 3.93 2.42
C ILE A 163 14.43 4.62 1.55
N GLU A 164 14.97 3.95 0.54
CA GLU A 164 15.99 4.55 -0.34
C GLU A 164 15.40 5.74 -1.13
N ASN A 165 14.18 5.62 -1.66
CA ASN A 165 13.49 6.72 -2.33
C ASN A 165 13.29 7.90 -1.38
N LEU A 166 12.87 7.63 -0.15
CA LEU A 166 12.68 8.65 0.88
C LEU A 166 14.01 9.36 1.23
N LEU A 167 15.11 8.62 1.35
CA LEU A 167 16.44 9.20 1.61
C LEU A 167 16.91 10.05 0.43
N VAL A 168 16.73 9.60 -0.81
CA VAL A 168 17.11 10.36 -2.01
C VAL A 168 16.33 11.67 -2.10
N ALA A 169 15.01 11.64 -1.89
CA ALA A 169 14.14 12.82 -1.92
C ALA A 169 14.51 13.84 -0.82
N ASN A 170 15.10 13.36 0.29
CA ASN A 170 15.40 14.17 1.49
C ASN A 170 16.90 14.38 1.74
N SER A 171 17.72 14.26 0.70
CA SER A 171 19.18 14.48 0.78
C SER A 171 19.59 15.87 1.29
N HIS A 172 18.66 16.83 1.35
CA HIS A 172 18.84 18.17 1.91
C HIS A 172 18.82 18.20 3.45
N LEU A 173 18.23 17.17 4.10
CA LEU A 173 18.13 17.09 5.56
C LEU A 173 19.46 16.66 6.18
N GLN A 174 19.73 17.14 7.40
CA GLN A 174 21.00 16.89 8.08
C GLN A 174 21.18 15.41 8.42
N PHE A 175 20.14 14.76 8.93
CA PHE A 175 20.16 13.33 9.25
C PHE A 175 20.57 12.50 8.02
N VAL A 176 19.96 12.76 6.86
CA VAL A 176 20.24 12.00 5.63
C VAL A 176 21.67 12.25 5.14
N ARG A 177 22.17 13.50 5.26
CA ARG A 177 23.56 13.82 4.93
C ARG A 177 24.56 13.11 5.82
N LEU A 178 24.27 13.01 7.12
CA LEU A 178 25.12 12.28 8.06
C LEU A 178 25.10 10.78 7.76
N LEU A 179 23.91 10.20 7.59
CA LEU A 179 23.76 8.80 7.25
C LEU A 179 24.52 8.40 5.98
N ASN A 180 24.47 9.24 4.94
CA ASN A 180 25.18 8.99 3.69
C ASN A 180 26.72 9.10 3.82
N LYS A 181 27.22 9.87 4.79
CA LYS A 181 28.68 9.97 5.06
C LYS A 181 29.25 8.70 5.69
N GLU A 182 28.45 7.98 6.46
CA GLU A 182 28.90 6.78 7.17
C GLU A 182 29.16 5.60 6.23
N GLY A 183 28.68 5.65 4.97
CA GLY A 183 28.93 4.63 3.96
C GLY A 183 28.38 3.24 4.33
N LEU A 184 27.31 3.20 5.09
CA LEU A 184 26.67 1.95 5.54
C LEU A 184 26.15 1.15 4.34
N GLU A 185 26.33 -0.18 4.38
CA GLU A 185 25.66 -1.09 3.45
C GLU A 185 24.15 -1.02 3.66
N ASN A 186 23.37 -1.36 2.62
CA ASN A 186 21.92 -1.18 2.62
C ASN A 186 21.24 -1.77 3.86
N MET A 187 21.63 -2.98 4.26
CA MET A 187 21.04 -3.65 5.43
C MET A 187 21.37 -2.95 6.75
N ASP A 188 22.62 -2.51 6.92
CA ASP A 188 23.04 -1.79 8.11
C ASP A 188 22.38 -0.42 8.19
N LYS A 189 22.19 0.24 7.03
CA LYS A 189 21.45 1.50 6.90
C LYS A 189 19.99 1.33 7.35
N LEU A 190 19.30 0.31 6.84
CA LEU A 190 17.92 0.02 7.22
C LEU A 190 17.78 -0.30 8.71
N PHE A 191 18.71 -1.09 9.24
CA PHE A 191 18.74 -1.40 10.67
C PHE A 191 18.96 -0.15 11.52
N PHE A 192 19.90 0.70 11.13
CA PHE A 192 20.17 1.96 11.82
C PHE A 192 18.96 2.90 11.82
N ILE A 193 18.31 3.06 10.67
CA ILE A 193 17.07 3.87 10.55
C ILE A 193 15.99 3.31 11.46
N TRP A 194 15.81 2.00 11.49
CA TRP A 194 14.84 1.38 12.39
C TRP A 194 15.16 1.63 13.87
N CYS A 195 16.43 1.49 14.28
CA CYS A 195 16.85 1.82 15.65
C CYS A 195 16.55 3.30 16.00
N CYS A 196 16.87 4.22 15.08
CA CYS A 196 16.57 5.64 15.26
C CYS A 196 15.06 5.88 15.38
N ASN A 197 14.25 5.19 14.55
CA ASN A 197 12.80 5.30 14.63
C ASN A 197 12.25 4.84 15.98
N MET A 198 12.74 3.73 16.51
CA MET A 198 12.33 3.24 17.84
C MET A 198 12.64 4.24 18.93
N LEU A 199 13.82 4.86 18.89
CA LEU A 199 14.23 5.86 19.89
C LEU A 199 13.42 7.16 19.80
N VAL A 200 13.05 7.60 18.58
CA VAL A 200 12.37 8.87 18.35
C VAL A 200 10.86 8.76 18.51
N ASN A 201 10.26 7.69 17.97
CA ASN A 201 8.81 7.60 17.84
C ASN A 201 8.15 6.63 18.83
N GLU A 202 8.86 5.59 19.27
CA GLU A 202 8.29 4.55 20.13
C GLU A 202 8.76 4.69 21.59
N ASP A 203 9.73 5.58 21.86
CA ASP A 203 10.37 5.75 23.18
C ASP A 203 10.86 4.41 23.77
N ASP A 204 11.18 3.46 22.89
CA ASP A 204 11.60 2.12 23.21
C ASP A 204 13.06 1.90 22.76
N SER A 205 13.91 1.53 23.70
CA SER A 205 15.30 1.19 23.43
C SER A 205 15.55 -0.32 23.36
N SER A 206 14.49 -1.13 23.54
CA SER A 206 14.60 -2.59 23.55
C SER A 206 14.27 -3.17 22.16
N ILE A 207 15.23 -3.86 21.57
CA ILE A 207 15.05 -4.58 20.29
C ILE A 207 14.97 -6.07 20.60
N CYS A 208 13.84 -6.69 20.34
CA CYS A 208 13.72 -8.13 20.50
C CYS A 208 14.07 -8.89 19.20
N GLU A 209 14.47 -10.17 19.36
CA GLU A 209 14.85 -11.02 18.20
C GLU A 209 13.69 -11.20 17.21
N ILE A 210 12.44 -11.16 17.67
CA ILE A 210 11.25 -11.30 16.81
C ILE A 210 11.09 -10.07 15.94
N ASP A 211 11.27 -8.86 16.51
CA ASP A 211 11.18 -7.61 15.76
C ASP A 211 12.28 -7.53 14.69
N MET A 212 13.51 -7.91 15.05
CA MET A 212 14.61 -8.00 14.09
C MET A 212 14.31 -8.96 12.94
N ARG A 213 13.69 -10.11 13.24
CA ARG A 213 13.33 -11.10 12.24
C ARG A 213 12.23 -10.61 11.30
N ASN A 214 11.29 -9.85 11.82
CA ASN A 214 10.20 -9.28 11.04
C ASN A 214 10.65 -8.11 10.16
N MET A 215 11.57 -7.29 10.67
CA MET A 215 12.11 -6.13 9.94
C MET A 215 13.11 -6.54 8.86
N LEU A 216 14.06 -7.40 9.21
CA LEU A 216 15.10 -7.91 8.34
C LEU A 216 14.65 -9.30 7.86
N GLU A 217 14.55 -9.51 6.60
CA GLU A 217 14.08 -10.77 5.99
C GLU A 217 14.57 -12.01 6.75
N GLY A 218 13.63 -12.89 7.15
CA GLY A 218 13.90 -14.06 8.02
C GLY A 218 14.87 -15.11 7.46
N SER A 219 15.35 -14.93 6.23
CA SER A 219 16.41 -15.72 5.59
C SER A 219 17.82 -15.31 6.06
N ASN A 220 18.01 -14.15 6.68
CA ASN A 220 19.34 -13.70 7.07
C ASN A 220 19.76 -14.17 8.47
N ARG A 221 19.65 -15.49 8.69
CA ARG A 221 20.16 -16.17 9.89
C ARG A 221 21.59 -15.77 10.23
N ARG A 222 22.37 -15.36 9.23
CA ARG A 222 23.77 -14.95 9.40
C ARG A 222 23.89 -13.60 10.11
N LEU A 223 23.05 -12.63 9.77
CA LEU A 223 23.05 -11.32 10.42
C LEU A 223 22.59 -11.42 11.87
N ILE A 224 21.47 -12.10 12.11
CA ILE A 224 20.94 -12.32 13.46
C ILE A 224 21.96 -13.06 14.34
N ARG A 225 22.69 -14.03 13.76
CA ARG A 225 23.75 -14.74 14.44
C ARG A 225 24.94 -13.83 14.76
N ASN A 226 25.38 -13.01 13.80
CA ASN A 226 26.49 -12.08 14.00
C ASN A 226 26.15 -11.01 15.03
N LEU A 227 24.94 -10.47 15.02
CA LEU A 227 24.48 -9.50 16.04
C LEU A 227 24.42 -10.15 17.43
N ARG A 228 23.92 -11.38 17.54
CA ARG A 228 23.89 -12.09 18.83
C ARG A 228 25.31 -12.39 19.33
N ASP A 229 26.22 -12.77 18.44
CA ASP A 229 27.61 -13.08 18.80
C ASP A 229 28.42 -11.80 19.15
N SER A 230 28.00 -10.62 18.68
CA SER A 230 28.62 -9.32 19.04
C SER A 230 28.04 -8.70 20.32
N MET A 231 26.88 -9.18 20.80
CA MET A 231 26.22 -8.73 22.04
C MET A 231 26.52 -9.63 23.24
N SER A 232 27.20 -10.75 23.07
CA SER A 232 27.66 -11.69 24.10
C SER A 232 29.12 -11.49 24.41
#